data_23708ade52bcd754f0570754bbb8e9e9
#
_entry.id   23708ade52bcd754f0570754bbb8e9e9
#
_cell.length_a   1.000
_cell.length_b   1.000
_cell.length_c   1.000
_cell.angle_alpha   90.00
_cell.angle_beta   90.00
_cell.angle_gamma   90.00
#
_symmetry.space_group_name_H-M   'P 1'
#
loop_
_entity.id
_entity.type
_entity.pdbx_description
1 polymer ?
#
loop_
_entity_poly.entity_id
_entity_poly.type
_entity_poly.pdbx_seq_one_letter_code
_entity_poly.pdbx_strand_id
1 'polypeptide(L)'
;LSYPDALRYLARKYGIQVEERELTAEERAAQTERESMFILNEWALKWFKDQMYNTMDGRAIGLAYFRQRGFRDDIIEKFQLGFCPKGRDVMTRAALKEGYREQYLVGTGLSIKREDGSVVDRFWGRVMFPWYTIGGKVAGFGGRVLDAATKGVAVKYQNSPESSIYSKRRELYGLYHAKQAIVKMDQVYMVEGYTDVISMHQ
;
A
#
# COMPACT_ATOMS: atom_id res chain seq x y z
N LEU A 1 0.92 -8.97 17.04
CA LEU A 1 -0.37 -9.48 17.49
C LEU A 1 -1.47 -8.61 16.90
N SER A 2 -2.51 -9.21 16.31
CA SER A 2 -3.72 -8.48 15.94
C SER A 2 -4.46 -8.02 17.21
N TYR A 3 -5.35 -7.02 17.08
CA TYR A 3 -6.16 -6.57 18.22
C TYR A 3 -6.96 -7.72 18.87
N PRO A 4 -7.61 -8.62 18.12
CA PRO A 4 -8.26 -9.81 18.71
C PRO A 4 -7.30 -10.75 19.44
N ASP A 5 -6.09 -10.95 18.90
CA ASP A 5 -5.09 -11.80 19.55
C ASP A 5 -4.57 -11.20 20.87
N ALA A 6 -4.41 -9.85 20.90
CA ALA A 6 -4.06 -9.16 22.13
C ALA A 6 -5.17 -9.29 23.18
N LEU A 7 -6.44 -9.16 22.79
CA LEU A 7 -7.57 -9.37 23.68
C LEU A 7 -7.64 -10.80 24.19
N ARG A 8 -7.44 -11.80 23.33
CA ARG A 8 -7.38 -13.23 23.75
C ARG A 8 -6.23 -13.49 24.72
N TYR A 9 -5.07 -12.90 24.46
CA TYR A 9 -3.93 -13.01 25.37
C TYR A 9 -4.24 -12.42 26.74
N LEU A 10 -4.82 -11.24 26.80
CA LEU A 10 -5.21 -10.57 28.05
C LEU A 10 -6.30 -11.37 28.77
N ALA A 11 -7.31 -11.83 28.05
CA ALA A 11 -8.37 -12.66 28.63
C ALA A 11 -7.82 -13.93 29.29
N ARG A 12 -6.93 -14.65 28.61
CA ARG A 12 -6.24 -15.83 29.19
C ARG A 12 -5.41 -15.46 30.42
N LYS A 13 -4.66 -14.35 30.33
CA LYS A 13 -3.80 -13.91 31.44
C LYS A 13 -4.58 -13.55 32.69
N TYR A 14 -5.78 -13.00 32.56
CA TYR A 14 -6.61 -12.55 33.67
C TYR A 14 -7.79 -13.49 33.97
N GLY A 15 -7.84 -14.68 33.39
CA GLY A 15 -8.88 -15.67 33.63
C GLY A 15 -10.29 -15.23 33.19
N ILE A 16 -10.38 -14.28 32.24
CA ILE A 16 -11.65 -13.78 31.72
C ILE A 16 -12.15 -14.74 30.64
N GLN A 17 -13.35 -15.30 30.83
CA GLN A 17 -14.01 -16.07 29.78
C GLN A 17 -14.49 -15.11 28.69
N VAL A 18 -13.96 -15.27 27.46
CA VAL A 18 -14.44 -14.60 26.26
C VAL A 18 -15.31 -15.59 25.51
N GLU A 19 -16.58 -15.29 25.33
CA GLU A 19 -17.43 -16.06 24.42
C GLU A 19 -16.92 -15.85 23.00
N GLU A 20 -16.21 -16.84 22.46
CA GLU A 20 -15.81 -16.85 21.06
C GLU A 20 -17.00 -17.36 20.25
N ARG A 21 -17.65 -16.44 19.54
CA ARG A 21 -18.61 -16.81 18.49
C ARG A 21 -17.85 -17.53 17.38
N GLU A 22 -18.23 -18.74 17.05
CA GLU A 22 -17.72 -19.42 15.86
C GLU A 22 -18.10 -18.62 14.61
N LEU A 23 -17.09 -18.29 13.81
CA LEU A 23 -17.30 -17.64 12.51
C LEU A 23 -18.03 -18.59 11.58
N THR A 24 -19.01 -18.07 10.83
CA THR A 24 -19.63 -18.83 9.75
C THR A 24 -18.61 -19.18 8.66
N ALA A 25 -18.93 -20.12 7.79
CA ALA A 25 -18.04 -20.49 6.67
C ALA A 25 -17.78 -19.28 5.75
N GLU A 26 -18.77 -18.41 5.54
CA GLU A 26 -18.63 -17.18 4.75
C GLU A 26 -17.73 -16.16 5.44
N GLU A 27 -17.87 -15.96 6.75
CA GLU A 27 -17.00 -15.05 7.52
C GLU A 27 -15.55 -15.52 7.52
N ARG A 28 -15.29 -16.83 7.62
CA ARG A 28 -13.93 -17.40 7.51
C ARG A 28 -13.34 -17.20 6.12
N ALA A 29 -14.13 -17.40 5.06
CA ALA A 29 -13.69 -17.18 3.69
C ALA A 29 -13.34 -15.70 3.45
N ALA A 30 -14.19 -14.78 3.90
CA ALA A 30 -13.94 -13.34 3.80
C ALA A 30 -12.68 -12.91 4.59
N GLN A 31 -12.45 -13.47 5.78
CA GLN A 31 -11.25 -13.22 6.56
C GLN A 31 -10.00 -13.73 5.82
N THR A 32 -10.03 -14.94 5.27
CA THR A 32 -8.94 -15.53 4.49
C THR A 32 -8.62 -14.69 3.25
N GLU A 33 -9.65 -14.19 2.57
CA GLU A 33 -9.49 -13.31 1.42
C GLU A 33 -8.78 -12.00 1.81
N ARG A 34 -9.24 -11.33 2.88
CA ARG A 34 -8.59 -10.12 3.40
C ARG A 34 -7.15 -10.33 3.80
N GLU A 35 -6.84 -11.43 4.47
CA GLU A 35 -5.47 -11.79 4.85
C GLU A 35 -4.59 -12.01 3.62
N SER A 36 -5.09 -12.70 2.59
CA SER A 36 -4.40 -12.92 1.33
C SER A 36 -4.10 -11.60 0.60
N MET A 37 -5.06 -10.65 0.61
CA MET A 37 -4.85 -9.31 0.05
C MET A 37 -3.78 -8.52 0.80
N PHE A 38 -3.74 -8.57 2.13
CA PHE A 38 -2.68 -7.91 2.91
C PHE A 38 -1.31 -8.52 2.63
N ILE A 39 -1.21 -9.86 2.56
CA ILE A 39 0.05 -10.55 2.22
C ILE A 39 0.54 -10.14 0.84
N LEU A 40 -0.36 -10.05 -0.14
CA LEU A 40 -0.03 -9.58 -1.49
C LEU A 40 0.45 -8.12 -1.50
N ASN A 41 -0.22 -7.23 -0.76
CA ASN A 41 0.19 -5.83 -0.67
C ASN A 41 1.56 -5.66 0.01
N GLU A 42 1.86 -6.44 1.04
CA GLU A 42 3.20 -6.47 1.67
C GLU A 42 4.29 -6.96 0.70
N TRP A 43 3.99 -7.96 -0.11
CA TRP A 43 4.88 -8.40 -1.18
C TRP A 43 5.08 -7.29 -2.21
N ALA A 44 4.00 -6.66 -2.68
CA ALA A 44 4.06 -5.58 -3.66
C ALA A 44 4.88 -4.39 -3.14
N LEU A 45 4.74 -4.03 -1.86
CA LEU A 45 5.55 -3.01 -1.20
C LEU A 45 7.05 -3.33 -1.32
N LYS A 46 7.45 -4.55 -0.95
CA LYS A 46 8.85 -4.99 -1.04
C LYS A 46 9.34 -4.97 -2.48
N TRP A 47 8.50 -5.44 -3.40
CA TRP A 47 8.80 -5.46 -4.82
C TRP A 47 9.00 -4.05 -5.39
N PHE A 48 8.12 -3.07 -5.10
CA PHE A 48 8.27 -1.68 -5.54
C PHE A 48 9.52 -1.01 -4.96
N LYS A 49 9.87 -1.31 -3.71
CA LYS A 49 11.13 -0.86 -3.09
C LYS A 49 12.33 -1.47 -3.80
N ASP A 50 12.32 -2.77 -4.05
CA ASP A 50 13.37 -3.46 -4.80
C ASP A 50 13.57 -2.85 -6.18
N GLN A 51 12.48 -2.63 -6.92
CA GLN A 51 12.54 -1.95 -8.23
C GLN A 51 13.16 -0.56 -8.13
N MET A 52 12.87 0.20 -7.09
CA MET A 52 13.41 1.56 -6.92
C MET A 52 14.91 1.54 -6.62
N TYR A 53 15.39 0.64 -5.77
CA TYR A 53 16.79 0.65 -5.31
C TYR A 53 17.71 -0.21 -6.18
N ASN A 54 17.23 -1.29 -6.77
CA ASN A 54 18.05 -2.30 -7.40
C ASN A 54 17.99 -2.30 -8.93
N THR A 55 17.16 -1.44 -9.55
CA THR A 55 17.15 -1.28 -11.02
C THR A 55 17.75 0.07 -11.44
N MET A 56 18.23 0.15 -12.68
CA MET A 56 18.76 1.39 -13.25
C MET A 56 17.69 2.47 -13.33
N ASP A 57 16.52 2.15 -13.91
CA ASP A 57 15.39 3.07 -14.03
C ASP A 57 14.85 3.47 -12.66
N GLY A 58 14.79 2.55 -11.72
CA GLY A 58 14.35 2.83 -10.35
C GLY A 58 15.19 3.91 -9.68
N ARG A 59 16.52 3.80 -9.78
CA ARG A 59 17.44 4.81 -9.23
C ARG A 59 17.39 6.13 -10.01
N ALA A 60 17.46 6.05 -11.34
CA ALA A 60 17.55 7.23 -12.20
C ALA A 60 16.25 8.04 -12.27
N ILE A 61 15.09 7.38 -12.12
CA ILE A 61 13.77 8.00 -12.25
C ILE A 61 13.07 8.07 -10.88
N GLY A 62 12.88 6.92 -10.22
CA GLY A 62 12.09 6.82 -9.00
C GLY A 62 12.78 7.51 -7.81
N LEU A 63 13.97 7.05 -7.44
CA LEU A 63 14.71 7.58 -6.30
C LEU A 63 15.14 9.04 -6.55
N ALA A 64 15.59 9.36 -7.78
CA ALA A 64 15.95 10.72 -8.17
C ALA A 64 14.77 11.69 -8.02
N TYR A 65 13.54 11.27 -8.37
CA TYR A 65 12.36 12.10 -8.18
C TYR A 65 12.14 12.48 -6.71
N PHE A 66 12.25 11.53 -5.78
CA PHE A 66 12.05 11.79 -4.36
C PHE A 66 13.14 12.71 -3.79
N ARG A 67 14.40 12.49 -4.18
CA ARG A 67 15.54 13.35 -3.79
C ARG A 67 15.42 14.77 -4.35
N GLN A 68 14.97 14.92 -5.60
CA GLN A 68 14.70 16.25 -6.22
C GLN A 68 13.54 16.99 -5.52
N ARG A 69 12.64 16.27 -4.87
CA ARG A 69 11.59 16.81 -4.01
C ARG A 69 12.10 17.25 -2.63
N GLY A 70 13.38 17.04 -2.34
CA GLY A 70 13.98 17.39 -1.08
C GLY A 70 13.77 16.35 0.03
N PHE A 71 13.32 15.14 -0.30
CA PHE A 71 13.16 14.08 0.69
C PHE A 71 14.51 13.45 1.01
N ARG A 72 14.81 13.35 2.31
CA ARG A 72 15.98 12.63 2.81
C ARG A 72 15.79 11.12 2.65
N ASP A 73 16.89 10.39 2.53
CA ASP A 73 16.86 8.95 2.33
C ASP A 73 16.22 8.20 3.52
N ASP A 74 16.40 8.69 4.75
CA ASP A 74 15.74 8.14 5.95
C ASP A 74 14.21 8.28 5.89
N ILE A 75 13.72 9.37 5.31
CA ILE A 75 12.28 9.63 5.12
C ILE A 75 11.72 8.78 3.98
N ILE A 76 12.46 8.66 2.86
CA ILE A 76 12.08 7.78 1.75
C ILE A 76 11.93 6.33 2.26
N GLU A 77 12.88 5.88 3.09
CA GLU A 77 12.83 4.55 3.70
C GLU A 77 11.71 4.42 4.73
N LYS A 78 11.51 5.42 5.59
CA LYS A 78 10.46 5.42 6.62
C LYS A 78 9.06 5.33 6.02
N PHE A 79 8.79 6.06 4.94
CA PHE A 79 7.53 5.99 4.21
C PHE A 79 7.46 4.82 3.23
N GLN A 80 8.54 4.06 3.12
CA GLN A 80 8.67 2.89 2.25
C GLN A 80 8.26 3.18 0.80
N LEU A 81 8.71 4.33 0.30
CA LEU A 81 8.41 4.77 -1.06
C LEU A 81 9.03 3.80 -2.07
N GLY A 82 8.44 3.69 -3.26
CA GLY A 82 8.84 2.72 -4.25
C GLY A 82 8.70 3.21 -5.68
N PHE A 83 8.94 2.32 -6.62
CA PHE A 83 8.81 2.57 -8.04
C PHE A 83 8.22 1.35 -8.76
N CYS A 84 7.25 1.58 -9.64
CA CYS A 84 6.73 0.60 -10.57
C CYS A 84 7.31 0.92 -11.95
N PRO A 85 8.11 0.03 -12.57
CA PRO A 85 8.78 0.28 -13.83
C PRO A 85 7.80 0.43 -15.00
N LYS A 86 8.30 0.93 -16.13
CA LYS A 86 7.55 0.94 -17.38
C LYS A 86 7.38 -0.50 -17.88
N GLY A 87 6.17 -0.83 -18.30
CA GLY A 87 5.82 -2.15 -18.78
C GLY A 87 4.42 -2.50 -18.30
N ARG A 88 3.62 -3.10 -19.18
CA ARG A 88 2.18 -3.25 -18.93
C ARG A 88 1.84 -4.27 -17.85
N ASP A 89 2.72 -5.24 -17.61
CA ASP A 89 2.43 -6.43 -16.79
C ASP A 89 3.64 -6.96 -16.01
N VAL A 90 4.65 -6.12 -15.78
CA VAL A 90 5.91 -6.53 -15.15
C VAL A 90 5.70 -7.01 -13.72
N MET A 91 4.98 -6.23 -12.92
CA MET A 91 4.64 -6.58 -11.54
C MET A 91 3.66 -7.76 -11.50
N THR A 92 2.62 -7.72 -12.35
CA THR A 92 1.62 -8.79 -12.46
C THR A 92 2.28 -10.14 -12.74
N ARG A 93 3.18 -10.22 -13.73
CA ARG A 93 3.91 -11.45 -14.04
C ARG A 93 4.82 -11.91 -12.91
N ALA A 94 5.50 -10.98 -12.24
CA ALA A 94 6.33 -11.32 -11.09
C ALA A 94 5.50 -11.93 -9.96
N ALA A 95 4.35 -11.34 -9.63
CA ALA A 95 3.44 -11.85 -8.61
C ALA A 95 2.90 -13.25 -8.95
N LEU A 96 2.42 -13.43 -10.18
CA LEU A 96 1.92 -14.73 -10.65
C LEU A 96 3.00 -15.80 -10.62
N LYS A 97 4.24 -15.48 -10.97
CA LYS A 97 5.39 -16.39 -10.91
C LYS A 97 5.70 -16.83 -9.47
N GLU A 98 5.49 -15.97 -8.48
CA GLU A 98 5.64 -16.31 -7.06
C GLU A 98 4.40 -16.99 -6.45
N GLY A 99 3.38 -17.31 -7.27
CA GLY A 99 2.21 -18.07 -6.87
C GLY A 99 1.05 -17.25 -6.32
N TYR A 100 1.11 -15.92 -6.39
CA TYR A 100 -0.03 -15.09 -6.04
C TYR A 100 -1.17 -15.24 -7.05
N ARG A 101 -2.41 -15.23 -6.58
CA ARG A 101 -3.57 -15.47 -7.44
C ARG A 101 -4.04 -14.18 -8.10
N GLU A 102 -4.42 -14.28 -9.39
CA GLU A 102 -4.95 -13.17 -10.20
C GLU A 102 -6.11 -12.44 -9.51
N GLN A 103 -7.03 -13.19 -8.90
CA GLN A 103 -8.17 -12.60 -8.21
C GLN A 103 -7.79 -11.58 -7.13
N TYR A 104 -6.70 -11.82 -6.40
CA TYR A 104 -6.21 -10.89 -5.38
C TYR A 104 -5.46 -9.70 -5.97
N LEU A 105 -4.75 -9.89 -7.08
CA LEU A 105 -4.13 -8.80 -7.84
C LEU A 105 -5.18 -7.80 -8.35
N VAL A 106 -6.28 -8.32 -8.88
CA VAL A 106 -7.41 -7.50 -9.33
C VAL A 106 -8.18 -6.92 -8.14
N GLY A 107 -8.45 -7.72 -7.12
CA GLY A 107 -9.19 -7.31 -5.92
C GLY A 107 -8.51 -6.19 -5.12
N THR A 108 -7.18 -6.20 -5.00
CA THR A 108 -6.39 -5.11 -4.38
C THR A 108 -6.21 -3.91 -5.31
N GLY A 109 -6.50 -4.09 -6.59
CA GLY A 109 -6.27 -3.10 -7.63
C GLY A 109 -4.80 -2.86 -7.96
N LEU A 110 -3.92 -3.79 -7.63
CA LEU A 110 -2.54 -3.79 -8.13
C LEU A 110 -2.51 -4.02 -9.64
N SER A 111 -3.44 -4.85 -10.13
CA SER A 111 -3.65 -5.12 -11.55
C SER A 111 -5.06 -4.81 -11.99
N ILE A 112 -5.23 -4.63 -13.30
CA ILE A 112 -6.53 -4.39 -13.96
C ILE A 112 -6.77 -5.52 -14.95
N LYS A 113 -7.93 -6.17 -14.86
CA LYS A 113 -8.39 -7.11 -15.88
C LYS A 113 -9.11 -6.34 -16.99
N ARG A 114 -8.69 -6.54 -18.22
CA ARG A 114 -9.25 -5.91 -19.41
C ARG A 114 -10.35 -6.78 -20.03
N GLU A 115 -11.10 -6.19 -20.96
CA GLU A 115 -12.18 -6.88 -21.69
C GLU A 115 -11.66 -8.05 -22.52
N ASP A 116 -10.44 -7.97 -23.03
CA ASP A 116 -9.76 -9.05 -23.77
C ASP A 116 -9.24 -10.18 -22.86
N GLY A 117 -9.50 -10.11 -21.56
CA GLY A 117 -9.06 -11.07 -20.55
C GLY A 117 -7.62 -10.87 -20.07
N SER A 118 -6.85 -9.96 -20.66
CA SER A 118 -5.48 -9.67 -20.21
C SER A 118 -5.47 -8.95 -18.86
N VAL A 119 -4.45 -9.25 -18.05
CA VAL A 119 -4.26 -8.60 -16.74
C VAL A 119 -2.99 -7.76 -16.79
N VAL A 120 -3.12 -6.48 -16.48
CA VAL A 120 -2.06 -5.49 -16.62
C VAL A 120 -1.84 -4.71 -15.33
N ASP A 121 -0.64 -4.20 -15.13
CA ASP A 121 -0.29 -3.39 -13.97
C ASP A 121 -1.09 -2.08 -13.94
N ARG A 122 -1.68 -1.75 -12.80
CA ARG A 122 -2.37 -0.47 -12.60
C ARG A 122 -1.38 0.70 -12.55
N PHE A 123 -0.22 0.49 -11.94
CA PHE A 123 0.71 1.54 -11.55
C PHE A 123 1.98 1.62 -12.41
N TRP A 124 1.99 1.05 -13.61
CA TRP A 124 3.18 1.07 -14.48
C TRP A 124 3.72 2.48 -14.71
N GLY A 125 5.05 2.65 -14.67
CA GLY A 125 5.74 3.91 -14.87
C GLY A 125 5.49 4.97 -13.78
N ARG A 126 5.23 4.55 -12.52
CA ARG A 126 4.88 5.47 -11.44
C ARG A 126 5.80 5.31 -10.23
N VAL A 127 6.03 6.43 -9.53
CA VAL A 127 6.51 6.38 -8.16
C VAL A 127 5.35 6.03 -7.23
N MET A 128 5.65 5.24 -6.18
CA MET A 128 4.65 4.58 -5.36
C MET A 128 4.65 5.12 -3.94
N PHE A 129 3.44 5.35 -3.42
CA PHE A 129 3.14 5.82 -2.08
C PHE A 129 2.26 4.78 -1.39
N PRO A 130 2.80 3.98 -0.46
CA PRO A 130 2.01 2.97 0.23
C PRO A 130 1.06 3.61 1.24
N TRP A 131 -0.17 3.10 1.30
CA TRP A 131 -1.17 3.45 2.29
C TRP A 131 -1.22 2.41 3.39
N TYR A 132 -1.22 2.88 4.64
CA TYR A 132 -1.24 2.01 5.81
C TYR A 132 -2.55 2.14 6.56
N THR A 133 -3.08 1.01 7.02
CA THR A 133 -4.08 1.03 8.09
C THR A 133 -3.48 1.65 9.34
N ILE A 134 -4.30 2.07 10.29
CA ILE A 134 -3.82 2.57 11.60
C ILE A 134 -2.99 1.51 12.33
N GLY A 135 -3.19 0.22 12.06
CA GLY A 135 -2.43 -0.91 12.60
C GLY A 135 -1.10 -1.17 11.89
N GLY A 136 -0.79 -0.47 10.79
CA GLY A 136 0.47 -0.59 10.05
C GLY A 136 0.50 -1.66 8.96
N LYS A 137 -0.63 -2.24 8.58
CA LYS A 137 -0.72 -3.12 7.40
C LYS A 137 -0.87 -2.29 6.14
N VAL A 138 -0.27 -2.72 5.02
CA VAL A 138 -0.40 -2.04 3.73
C VAL A 138 -1.79 -2.27 3.15
N ALA A 139 -2.64 -1.25 3.19
CA ALA A 139 -4.02 -1.31 2.70
C ALA A 139 -4.11 -1.14 1.17
N GLY A 140 -3.24 -0.29 0.60
CA GLY A 140 -3.25 0.02 -0.83
C GLY A 140 -2.09 0.91 -1.22
N PHE A 141 -2.16 1.50 -2.41
CA PHE A 141 -1.11 2.34 -2.96
C PHE A 141 -1.68 3.56 -3.69
N GLY A 142 -0.93 4.64 -3.64
CA GLY A 142 -1.01 5.75 -4.58
C GLY A 142 0.16 5.70 -5.55
N GLY A 143 -0.06 6.06 -6.82
CA GLY A 143 0.99 6.11 -7.82
C GLY A 143 0.98 7.42 -8.58
N ARG A 144 2.13 8.09 -8.69
CA ARG A 144 2.29 9.31 -9.49
C ARG A 144 3.11 9.05 -10.74
N VAL A 145 2.55 9.39 -11.90
CA VAL A 145 3.28 9.34 -13.18
C VAL A 145 4.29 10.49 -13.26
N LEU A 146 5.51 10.19 -13.72
CA LEU A 146 6.60 11.17 -13.83
C LEU A 146 6.87 11.63 -15.27
N ASP A 147 6.42 10.86 -16.25
CA ASP A 147 6.74 11.10 -17.66
C ASP A 147 5.91 12.26 -18.22
N ALA A 148 6.61 13.28 -18.73
CA ALA A 148 5.99 14.41 -19.43
C ALA A 148 5.31 13.97 -20.75
N ALA A 149 5.77 12.88 -21.38
CA ALA A 149 5.18 12.33 -22.59
C ALA A 149 3.79 11.74 -22.38
N THR A 150 3.38 11.49 -21.13
CA THR A 150 2.04 11.02 -20.78
C THR A 150 1.07 12.16 -20.44
N LYS A 151 1.48 13.43 -20.62
CA LYS A 151 0.57 14.58 -20.46
C LYS A 151 -0.64 14.44 -21.37
N GLY A 152 -1.83 14.35 -20.78
CA GLY A 152 -3.09 14.18 -21.49
C GLY A 152 -3.53 12.74 -21.76
N VAL A 153 -2.67 11.73 -21.49
CA VAL A 153 -2.97 10.31 -21.70
C VAL A 153 -3.13 9.54 -20.40
N ALA A 154 -2.46 9.96 -19.33
CA ALA A 154 -2.54 9.30 -18.03
C ALA A 154 -2.90 10.27 -16.91
N VAL A 155 -3.74 9.81 -15.99
CA VAL A 155 -4.06 10.54 -14.75
C VAL A 155 -2.78 10.70 -13.93
N LYS A 156 -2.47 11.95 -13.52
CA LYS A 156 -1.24 12.30 -12.80
C LYS A 156 -1.07 11.46 -11.52
N TYR A 157 -2.13 11.35 -10.72
CA TYR A 157 -2.19 10.49 -9.53
C TYR A 157 -3.26 9.43 -9.70
N GLN A 158 -2.94 8.21 -9.35
CA GLN A 158 -3.85 7.07 -9.37
C GLN A 158 -3.75 6.31 -8.06
N ASN A 159 -4.88 5.99 -7.44
CA ASN A 159 -4.93 5.22 -6.20
C ASN A 159 -5.46 3.81 -6.44
N SER A 160 -5.23 2.93 -5.47
CA SER A 160 -5.97 1.67 -5.36
C SER A 160 -7.47 1.95 -5.35
N PRO A 161 -8.29 1.08 -5.95
CA PRO A 161 -9.75 1.16 -5.86
C PRO A 161 -10.22 0.79 -4.46
N GLU A 162 -11.47 1.09 -4.14
CA GLU A 162 -12.14 0.55 -2.95
C GLU A 162 -12.05 -0.98 -2.95
N SER A 163 -11.77 -1.56 -1.80
CA SER A 163 -11.67 -3.01 -1.62
C SER A 163 -12.04 -3.40 -0.19
N SER A 164 -12.05 -4.70 0.12
CA SER A 164 -12.28 -5.19 1.48
C SER A 164 -11.21 -4.76 2.49
N ILE A 165 -10.02 -4.30 2.02
CA ILE A 165 -8.89 -3.88 2.86
C ILE A 165 -8.51 -2.41 2.72
N TYR A 166 -9.05 -1.70 1.74
CA TYR A 166 -8.78 -0.27 1.48
C TYR A 166 -10.05 0.51 1.24
N SER A 167 -10.23 1.60 1.97
CA SER A 167 -11.32 2.54 1.74
C SER A 167 -10.78 3.96 1.79
N LYS A 168 -10.81 4.64 0.66
CA LYS A 168 -10.36 6.03 0.52
C LYS A 168 -11.11 6.99 1.47
N ARG A 169 -12.33 6.65 1.85
CA ARG A 169 -13.15 7.48 2.77
C ARG A 169 -12.73 7.34 4.23
N ARG A 170 -12.08 6.23 4.59
CA ARG A 170 -11.72 5.89 5.98
C ARG A 170 -10.23 6.05 6.27
N GLU A 171 -9.41 6.12 5.24
CA GLU A 171 -7.96 6.17 5.37
C GLU A 171 -7.46 7.59 5.17
N LEU A 172 -6.53 8.02 6.03
CA LEU A 172 -5.77 9.25 5.87
C LEU A 172 -4.31 8.90 5.62
N TYR A 173 -3.78 9.37 4.50
CA TYR A 173 -2.37 9.14 4.17
C TYR A 173 -1.47 9.77 5.23
N GLY A 174 -0.47 9.01 5.70
CA GLY A 174 0.47 9.45 6.73
C GLY A 174 -0.02 9.29 8.18
N LEU A 175 -1.29 8.99 8.43
CA LEU A 175 -1.82 8.86 9.80
C LEU A 175 -1.09 7.78 10.61
N TYR A 176 -0.74 6.65 9.99
CA TYR A 176 0.05 5.61 10.65
C TYR A 176 1.38 6.15 11.20
N HIS A 177 2.08 6.97 10.42
CA HIS A 177 3.37 7.56 10.81
C HIS A 177 3.21 8.70 11.83
N ALA A 178 2.09 9.43 11.80
CA ALA A 178 1.84 10.59 12.65
C ALA A 178 1.17 10.26 13.99
N LYS A 179 0.48 9.10 14.11
CA LYS A 179 -0.41 8.79 15.25
C LYS A 179 0.22 8.99 16.63
N GLN A 180 1.49 8.63 16.82
CA GLN A 180 2.17 8.80 18.11
C GLN A 180 2.48 10.26 18.42
N ALA A 181 2.90 11.03 17.41
CA ALA A 181 3.15 12.45 17.56
C ALA A 181 1.86 13.22 17.83
N ILE A 182 0.76 12.88 17.15
CA ILE A 182 -0.56 13.46 17.40
C ILE A 182 -0.98 13.27 18.85
N VAL A 183 -0.88 12.06 19.38
CA VAL A 183 -1.23 11.77 20.78
C VAL A 183 -0.33 12.51 21.75
N LYS A 184 0.98 12.60 21.47
CA LYS A 184 1.95 13.26 22.34
C LYS A 184 1.79 14.79 22.37
N MET A 185 1.51 15.39 21.20
CA MET A 185 1.51 16.84 21.02
C MET A 185 0.10 17.45 21.04
N ASP A 186 -0.94 16.61 21.04
CA ASP A 186 -2.35 17.02 20.91
C ASP A 186 -2.59 17.95 19.71
N GLN A 187 -1.88 17.69 18.60
CA GLN A 187 -1.89 18.55 17.43
C GLN A 187 -1.73 17.73 16.15
N VAL A 188 -2.42 18.14 15.07
CA VAL A 188 -2.32 17.56 13.74
C VAL A 188 -2.41 18.62 12.65
N TYR A 189 -1.62 18.48 11.60
CA TYR A 189 -1.69 19.30 10.41
C TYR A 189 -2.32 18.51 9.26
N MET A 190 -3.37 19.06 8.66
CA MET A 190 -4.03 18.52 7.49
C MET A 190 -3.51 19.22 6.23
N VAL A 191 -3.07 18.41 5.25
CA VAL A 191 -2.56 18.88 3.96
C VAL A 191 -3.14 18.07 2.82
N GLU A 192 -3.04 18.54 1.57
CA GLU A 192 -3.79 17.95 0.45
C GLU A 192 -3.10 16.73 -0.20
N GLY A 193 -1.77 16.73 -0.30
CA GLY A 193 -1.04 15.78 -1.15
C GLY A 193 -0.06 14.88 -0.40
N TYR A 194 0.29 13.75 -1.03
CA TYR A 194 1.30 12.81 -0.50
C TYR A 194 2.62 13.48 -0.18
N THR A 195 3.12 14.30 -1.10
CA THR A 195 4.39 15.01 -0.94
C THR A 195 4.35 16.01 0.19
N ASP A 196 3.19 16.66 0.41
CA ASP A 196 3.02 17.64 1.47
C ASP A 196 3.03 16.95 2.84
N VAL A 197 2.32 15.80 2.97
CA VAL A 197 2.36 14.97 4.18
C VAL A 197 3.80 14.54 4.51
N ILE A 198 4.56 14.07 3.52
CA ILE A 198 5.94 13.62 3.73
C ILE A 198 6.84 14.79 4.09
N SER A 199 6.69 15.95 3.43
CA SER A 199 7.45 17.16 3.74
C SER A 199 7.19 17.68 5.15
N MET A 200 5.93 17.68 5.58
CA MET A 200 5.55 18.11 6.94
C MET A 200 6.03 17.11 8.01
N HIS A 201 6.16 15.84 7.65
CA HIS A 201 6.68 14.81 8.55
C HIS A 201 8.19 14.87 8.72
N GLN A 202 8.93 15.31 7.69
CA GLN A 202 10.38 15.43 7.67
C GLN A 202 10.90 16.49 8.63
#